data_8bcdefbc8759352c55af36a823e5b6cc
#
_entry.id   8bcdefbc8759352c55af36a823e5b6cc
#
_cell.length_a   1.000
_cell.length_b   1.000
_cell.length_c   1.000
_cell.angle_alpha   90.00
_cell.angle_beta   90.00
_cell.angle_gamma   90.00
#
_symmetry.space_group_name_H-M   'P 1'
#
loop_
_entity.id
_entity.type
_entity.pdbx_description
1 polymer ?
#
loop_
_entity_poly.entity_id
_entity_poly.type
_entity_poly.pdbx_seq_one_letter_code
_entity_poly.pdbx_strand_id
1 'polypeptide(L)'
;VFGGILTALQFFLELAGRDVDARIILSDQHHYPEVDLDSLAGWQIGNADTEDQPGRWIIPFADRGIRTLPVRERDIFVATAWWTAYALQRLLGWQAQHFQQNPIPLVYLVQDHEPGFYPWSTRYVLAQSTYQYDGPMIGVFNTRFLHDYFCQQGYDFSSHYIFEPQMNSVLYGQRRQLRQLTKQRTLILYGRPGVPRNGLELVCQAVRHWSGIDPQARNWAIYSIGEKHGDINLHNGCKITSLGKLTLDQYTDILQQAAIGLSLMFSPHPSYPPLEMAEFGVQTITNTFANKNL
;
A
#
# COMPACT_ATOMS: atom_id res chain seq x y z
N VAL A 1 -11.52 2.23 -0.72
CA VAL A 1 -10.24 1.80 -0.11
C VAL A 1 -9.30 1.44 -1.25
N PHE A 2 -8.10 2.04 -1.32
CA PHE A 2 -7.13 1.81 -2.39
C PHE A 2 -5.76 1.44 -1.80
N GLY A 3 -4.91 0.80 -2.62
CA GLY A 3 -3.53 0.47 -2.26
C GLY A 3 -3.44 -0.64 -1.21
N GLY A 4 -2.46 -0.52 -0.31
CA GLY A 4 -2.09 -1.58 0.62
C GLY A 4 -3.21 -2.11 1.53
N ILE A 5 -4.17 -1.26 1.92
CA ILE A 5 -5.30 -1.69 2.76
C ILE A 5 -6.23 -2.64 1.98
N LEU A 6 -6.50 -2.35 0.71
CA LEU A 6 -7.32 -3.24 -0.12
C LEU A 6 -6.61 -4.57 -0.37
N THR A 7 -5.32 -4.54 -0.67
CA THR A 7 -4.51 -5.75 -0.82
C THR A 7 -4.52 -6.61 0.45
N ALA A 8 -4.36 -5.98 1.62
CA ALA A 8 -4.41 -6.68 2.90
C ALA A 8 -5.78 -7.32 3.16
N LEU A 9 -6.85 -6.60 2.87
CA LEU A 9 -8.21 -7.10 3.04
C LEU A 9 -8.49 -8.29 2.11
N GLN A 10 -8.17 -8.17 0.82
CA GLN A 10 -8.36 -9.24 -0.15
C GLN A 10 -7.56 -10.49 0.22
N PHE A 11 -6.27 -10.30 0.57
CA PHE A 11 -5.42 -11.39 1.05
C PHE A 11 -6.04 -12.10 2.26
N PHE A 12 -6.49 -11.33 3.26
CA PHE A 12 -7.06 -11.91 4.47
C PHE A 12 -8.38 -12.64 4.22
N LEU A 13 -9.25 -12.10 3.36
CA LEU A 13 -10.54 -12.74 3.03
C LEU A 13 -10.35 -14.07 2.30
N GLU A 14 -9.36 -14.17 1.42
CA GLU A 14 -9.00 -15.42 0.75
C GLU A 14 -8.38 -16.44 1.72
N LEU A 15 -7.46 -15.97 2.58
CA LEU A 15 -6.80 -16.81 3.58
C LEU A 15 -7.80 -17.39 4.61
N ALA A 16 -8.70 -16.56 5.11
CA ALA A 16 -9.66 -16.95 6.13
C ALA A 16 -10.75 -17.91 5.60
N GLY A 17 -10.96 -18.01 4.27
CA GLY A 17 -12.03 -18.84 3.72
C GLY A 17 -13.43 -18.43 4.22
N ARG A 18 -14.43 -19.30 4.12
CA ARG A 18 -15.81 -18.99 4.55
C ARG A 18 -16.21 -19.58 5.90
N ASP A 19 -15.58 -20.65 6.31
CA ASP A 19 -16.00 -21.48 7.44
C ASP A 19 -15.06 -21.34 8.66
N VAL A 20 -14.36 -20.21 8.75
CA VAL A 20 -13.41 -19.92 9.83
C VAL A 20 -13.91 -18.75 10.67
N ASP A 21 -13.85 -18.87 11.97
CA ASP A 21 -13.98 -17.74 12.88
C ASP A 21 -12.86 -16.74 12.58
N ALA A 22 -13.21 -15.50 12.29
CA ALA A 22 -12.24 -14.50 11.87
C ALA A 22 -12.56 -13.12 12.44
N ARG A 23 -11.52 -12.38 12.79
CA ARG A 23 -11.65 -11.01 13.30
C ARG A 23 -10.74 -10.06 12.56
N ILE A 24 -11.31 -8.99 12.00
CA ILE A 24 -10.58 -7.87 11.43
C ILE A 24 -10.52 -6.78 12.49
N ILE A 25 -9.32 -6.52 13.02
CA ILE A 25 -9.11 -5.52 14.06
C ILE A 25 -8.62 -4.22 13.40
N LEU A 26 -9.41 -3.16 13.51
CA LEU A 26 -9.08 -1.83 12.98
C LEU A 26 -8.30 -1.04 14.03
N SER A 27 -6.99 -1.25 14.08
CA SER A 27 -6.14 -0.79 15.18
C SER A 27 -5.98 0.74 15.30
N ASP A 28 -6.37 1.48 14.27
CA ASP A 28 -6.21 2.95 14.19
C ASP A 28 -7.56 3.68 14.05
N GLN A 29 -8.67 2.97 14.25
CA GLN A 29 -10.01 3.52 14.11
C GLN A 29 -10.80 3.45 15.43
N HIS A 30 -11.44 4.57 15.80
CA HIS A 30 -12.39 4.62 16.91
C HIS A 30 -13.80 4.19 16.50
N HIS A 31 -14.14 4.45 15.25
CA HIS A 31 -15.43 4.13 14.67
C HIS A 31 -15.25 3.29 13.41
N TYR A 32 -16.30 2.64 13.03
CA TYR A 32 -16.35 1.90 11.79
C TYR A 32 -16.16 2.86 10.60
N PRO A 33 -15.18 2.67 9.72
CA PRO A 33 -15.09 3.46 8.51
C PRO A 33 -16.30 3.16 7.60
N GLU A 34 -16.77 4.15 6.85
CA GLU A 34 -17.70 3.95 5.76
C GLU A 34 -17.01 3.09 4.68
N VAL A 35 -17.05 1.80 4.84
CA VAL A 35 -16.61 0.81 3.85
C VAL A 35 -17.86 0.24 3.23
N ASP A 36 -17.81 0.09 1.91
CA ASP A 36 -18.83 -0.66 1.19
C ASP A 36 -18.85 -2.10 1.71
N LEU A 37 -19.86 -2.40 2.54
CA LEU A 37 -20.05 -3.69 3.20
C LEU A 37 -20.51 -4.79 2.27
N ASP A 38 -20.95 -4.47 1.06
CA ASP A 38 -21.39 -5.46 0.09
C ASP A 38 -20.26 -6.44 -0.27
N SER A 39 -19.00 -5.96 -0.22
CA SER A 39 -17.81 -6.81 -0.38
C SER A 39 -17.52 -7.70 0.85
N LEU A 40 -18.15 -7.44 2.00
CA LEU A 40 -17.96 -8.12 3.27
C LEU A 40 -19.22 -8.85 3.74
N ALA A 41 -19.97 -9.41 2.80
CA ALA A 41 -21.17 -10.19 3.11
C ALA A 41 -20.87 -11.28 4.15
N GLY A 42 -21.69 -11.34 5.21
CA GLY A 42 -21.53 -12.28 6.32
C GLY A 42 -20.58 -11.82 7.43
N TRP A 43 -20.01 -10.62 7.37
CA TRP A 43 -19.28 -10.02 8.48
C TRP A 43 -20.20 -9.18 9.36
N GLN A 44 -19.96 -9.23 10.67
CA GLN A 44 -20.69 -8.45 11.69
C GLN A 44 -19.81 -7.35 12.22
N ILE A 45 -20.41 -6.25 12.63
CA ILE A 45 -19.69 -5.16 13.29
C ILE A 45 -19.80 -5.38 14.79
N GLY A 46 -18.63 -5.50 15.43
CA GLY A 46 -18.49 -5.57 16.87
C GLY A 46 -17.86 -4.32 17.46
N ASN A 47 -17.71 -4.31 18.77
CA ASN A 47 -16.88 -3.35 19.50
C ASN A 47 -15.97 -4.12 20.47
N ALA A 48 -15.05 -3.42 21.14
CA ALA A 48 -14.13 -4.04 22.08
C ALA A 48 -14.83 -4.61 23.35
N ASP A 49 -16.08 -4.23 23.59
CA ASP A 49 -16.90 -4.73 24.70
C ASP A 49 -17.78 -5.92 24.30
N THR A 50 -17.74 -6.31 23.02
CA THR A 50 -18.47 -7.46 22.52
C THR A 50 -17.86 -8.73 23.12
N GLU A 51 -18.68 -9.58 23.71
CA GLU A 51 -18.24 -10.88 24.21
C GLU A 51 -17.60 -11.71 23.11
N ASP A 52 -16.66 -12.60 23.48
CA ASP A 52 -16.00 -13.49 22.54
C ASP A 52 -17.01 -14.47 21.94
N GLN A 53 -17.44 -14.20 20.72
CA GLN A 53 -18.42 -15.01 19.98
C GLN A 53 -17.78 -15.58 18.71
N PRO A 54 -18.18 -16.80 18.32
CA PRO A 54 -17.78 -17.35 17.02
C PRO A 54 -18.34 -16.51 15.85
N GLY A 55 -17.75 -16.66 14.68
CA GLY A 55 -18.18 -15.97 13.47
C GLY A 55 -17.16 -14.98 12.93
N ARG A 56 -17.63 -14.03 12.12
CA ARG A 56 -16.79 -13.08 11.40
C ARG A 56 -17.08 -11.66 11.87
N TRP A 57 -16.09 -11.05 12.46
CA TRP A 57 -16.26 -9.77 13.12
C TRP A 57 -15.26 -8.72 12.61
N ILE A 58 -15.75 -7.47 12.47
CA ILE A 58 -14.92 -6.28 12.25
C ILE A 58 -15.03 -5.43 13.50
N ILE A 59 -13.88 -5.17 14.14
CA ILE A 59 -13.83 -4.53 15.45
C ILE A 59 -12.93 -3.29 15.38
N PRO A 60 -13.49 -2.07 15.48
CA PRO A 60 -12.72 -0.86 15.73
C PRO A 60 -12.02 -0.94 17.09
N PHE A 61 -10.70 -0.73 17.12
CA PHE A 61 -9.87 -0.91 18.32
C PHE A 61 -8.73 0.12 18.41
N ALA A 62 -9.07 1.41 18.40
CA ALA A 62 -8.07 2.46 18.61
C ALA A 62 -7.67 2.65 20.08
N ASP A 63 -8.52 2.28 21.03
CA ASP A 63 -8.33 2.49 22.47
C ASP A 63 -7.47 1.41 23.14
N ARG A 64 -6.33 1.09 22.52
CA ARG A 64 -5.41 0.00 22.93
C ARG A 64 -4.87 0.12 24.37
N GLY A 65 -4.92 1.29 24.98
CA GLY A 65 -4.44 1.53 26.34
C GLY A 65 -5.46 1.26 27.44
N ILE A 66 -6.73 1.13 27.09
CA ILE A 66 -7.85 1.06 28.03
C ILE A 66 -8.63 -0.24 27.91
N ARG A 67 -8.66 -0.83 26.69
CA ARG A 67 -9.46 -2.00 26.37
C ARG A 67 -8.61 -3.16 25.89
N THR A 68 -9.10 -4.37 26.10
CA THR A 68 -8.49 -5.61 25.63
C THR A 68 -9.48 -6.38 24.78
N LEU A 69 -8.96 -7.14 23.82
CA LEU A 69 -9.74 -8.10 23.04
C LEU A 69 -9.41 -9.50 23.51
N PRO A 70 -10.39 -10.42 23.56
CA PRO A 70 -10.13 -11.80 23.91
C PRO A 70 -9.20 -12.45 22.89
N VAL A 71 -8.22 -13.20 23.38
CA VAL A 71 -7.27 -14.01 22.60
C VAL A 71 -7.54 -15.47 22.90
N ARG A 72 -7.74 -16.26 21.85
CA ARG A 72 -7.99 -17.69 21.96
C ARG A 72 -6.70 -18.50 21.83
N GLU A 73 -6.70 -19.70 22.38
CA GLU A 73 -5.55 -20.62 22.33
C GLU A 73 -5.00 -20.81 20.91
N ARG A 74 -5.87 -20.97 19.92
CA ARG A 74 -5.52 -21.27 18.54
C ARG A 74 -5.63 -20.09 17.59
N ASP A 75 -5.72 -18.86 18.09
CA ASP A 75 -5.74 -17.68 17.22
C ASP A 75 -4.42 -17.59 16.44
N ILE A 76 -4.56 -17.45 15.12
CA ILE A 76 -3.47 -17.13 14.19
C ILE A 76 -3.54 -15.65 13.88
N PHE A 77 -2.45 -14.93 14.05
CA PHE A 77 -2.40 -13.50 13.84
C PHE A 77 -1.83 -13.16 12.47
N VAL A 78 -2.46 -12.19 11.81
CA VAL A 78 -2.00 -11.63 10.54
C VAL A 78 -1.65 -10.17 10.73
N ALA A 79 -0.38 -9.83 10.60
CA ALA A 79 0.11 -8.45 10.57
C ALA A 79 0.07 -7.90 9.16
N THR A 80 -0.37 -6.66 8.98
CA THR A 80 -0.47 -6.00 7.67
C THR A 80 0.39 -4.73 7.57
N ALA A 81 1.05 -4.36 8.67
CA ALA A 81 1.97 -3.23 8.79
C ALA A 81 2.86 -3.42 10.02
N TRP A 82 4.01 -2.72 10.07
CA TRP A 82 4.99 -2.88 11.15
C TRP A 82 4.40 -2.61 12.54
N TRP A 83 3.52 -1.64 12.71
CA TRP A 83 2.93 -1.35 14.03
C TRP A 83 1.95 -2.43 14.49
N THR A 84 1.30 -3.14 13.56
CA THR A 84 0.50 -4.31 13.87
C THR A 84 1.41 -5.50 14.20
N ALA A 85 2.47 -5.73 13.43
CA ALA A 85 3.47 -6.77 13.71
C ALA A 85 4.13 -6.56 15.09
N TYR A 86 4.54 -5.33 15.40
CA TYR A 86 5.16 -4.98 16.68
C TYR A 86 4.25 -5.29 17.88
N ALA A 87 2.96 -5.04 17.77
CA ALA A 87 1.98 -5.37 18.81
C ALA A 87 1.76 -6.88 18.91
N LEU A 88 1.61 -7.56 17.77
CA LEU A 88 1.30 -8.99 17.71
C LEU A 88 2.47 -9.88 18.16
N GLN A 89 3.71 -9.49 17.88
CA GLN A 89 4.89 -10.23 18.34
C GLN A 89 4.93 -10.36 19.88
N ARG A 90 4.52 -9.32 20.59
CA ARG A 90 4.37 -9.37 22.06
C ARG A 90 3.20 -10.23 22.50
N LEU A 91 2.09 -10.15 21.77
CA LEU A 91 0.88 -10.92 22.05
C LEU A 91 1.09 -12.41 21.84
N LEU A 92 1.86 -12.82 20.84
CA LEU A 92 2.23 -14.21 20.60
C LEU A 92 3.04 -14.82 21.76
N GLY A 93 3.98 -14.05 22.32
CA GLY A 93 4.70 -14.48 23.51
C GLY A 93 3.78 -14.69 24.71
N TRP A 94 2.84 -13.77 24.92
CA TRP A 94 1.83 -13.91 25.97
C TRP A 94 0.90 -15.11 25.72
N GLN A 95 0.41 -15.31 24.49
CA GLN A 95 -0.45 -16.43 24.11
C GLN A 95 0.23 -17.78 24.40
N ALA A 96 1.48 -17.93 23.95
CA ALA A 96 2.26 -19.14 24.17
C ALA A 96 2.44 -19.45 25.67
N GLN A 97 2.76 -18.42 26.46
CA GLN A 97 2.93 -18.58 27.93
C GLN A 97 1.60 -18.87 28.64
N HIS A 98 0.54 -18.13 28.29
CA HIS A 98 -0.77 -18.25 28.92
C HIS A 98 -1.43 -19.60 28.68
N PHE A 99 -1.36 -20.12 27.46
CA PHE A 99 -1.93 -21.41 27.06
C PHE A 99 -0.94 -22.57 27.14
N GLN A 100 0.29 -22.33 27.62
CA GLN A 100 1.36 -23.37 27.80
C GLN A 100 1.61 -24.14 26.49
N GLN A 101 1.71 -23.46 25.39
CA GLN A 101 1.91 -24.01 24.05
C GLN A 101 3.13 -23.42 23.34
N ASN A 102 3.59 -24.08 22.28
CA ASN A 102 4.60 -23.50 21.39
C ASN A 102 4.05 -22.25 20.71
N PRO A 103 4.89 -21.22 20.48
CA PRO A 103 4.45 -20.03 19.74
C PRO A 103 3.90 -20.36 18.36
N ILE A 104 2.71 -19.85 18.07
CA ILE A 104 2.10 -19.94 16.73
C ILE A 104 2.82 -18.95 15.82
N PRO A 105 3.17 -19.31 14.56
CA PRO A 105 3.82 -18.37 13.66
C PRO A 105 2.97 -17.13 13.35
N LEU A 106 3.59 -15.95 13.41
CA LEU A 106 2.99 -14.72 12.90
C LEU A 106 2.94 -14.75 11.37
N VAL A 107 1.78 -14.55 10.77
CA VAL A 107 1.67 -14.30 9.34
C VAL A 107 1.88 -12.81 9.11
N TYR A 108 2.95 -12.43 8.42
CA TYR A 108 3.27 -11.03 8.15
C TYR A 108 3.14 -10.73 6.66
N LEU A 109 2.08 -9.99 6.28
CA LEU A 109 1.91 -9.46 4.94
C LEU A 109 2.83 -8.25 4.75
N VAL A 110 3.95 -8.48 4.08
CA VAL A 110 4.99 -7.47 3.82
C VAL A 110 4.67 -6.79 2.49
N GLN A 111 4.21 -5.54 2.54
CA GLN A 111 3.79 -4.78 1.37
C GLN A 111 4.82 -3.74 0.92
N ASP A 112 5.79 -3.43 1.75
CA ASP A 112 6.90 -2.53 1.47
C ASP A 112 8.02 -2.75 2.49
N HIS A 113 9.20 -2.16 2.28
CA HIS A 113 10.20 -2.03 3.32
C HIS A 113 9.87 -0.81 4.19
N GLU A 114 9.03 -1.02 5.19
CA GLU A 114 8.39 0.04 5.97
C GLU A 114 9.34 0.93 6.80
N PRO A 115 10.54 0.48 7.25
CA PRO A 115 11.54 1.41 7.80
C PRO A 115 11.81 2.61 6.87
N GLY A 116 11.83 2.39 5.55
CA GLY A 116 12.00 3.42 4.54
C GLY A 116 10.87 4.46 4.45
N PHE A 117 9.78 4.32 5.23
CA PHE A 117 8.74 5.34 5.33
C PHE A 117 9.17 6.54 6.19
N TYR A 118 10.19 6.36 6.99
CA TYR A 118 10.63 7.32 8.00
C TYR A 118 12.08 7.73 7.77
N PRO A 119 12.45 8.98 8.06
CA PRO A 119 13.84 9.33 8.27
C PRO A 119 14.38 8.51 9.45
N TRP A 120 15.70 8.48 9.62
CA TRP A 120 16.32 7.81 10.77
C TRP A 120 15.72 8.33 12.08
N SER A 121 14.95 7.47 12.78
CA SER A 121 14.10 7.85 13.91
C SER A 121 13.71 6.62 14.72
N THR A 122 13.07 6.82 15.87
CA THR A 122 12.46 5.74 16.66
C THR A 122 11.50 4.89 15.82
N ARG A 123 10.70 5.51 14.97
CA ARG A 123 9.77 4.76 14.08
C ARG A 123 10.52 3.89 13.08
N TYR A 124 11.62 4.38 12.52
CA TYR A 124 12.49 3.58 11.66
C TYR A 124 12.98 2.33 12.38
N VAL A 125 13.56 2.51 13.59
CA VAL A 125 14.13 1.40 14.37
C VAL A 125 13.06 0.40 14.80
N LEU A 126 11.89 0.87 15.24
CA LEU A 126 10.78 -0.01 15.62
C LEU A 126 10.23 -0.78 14.42
N ALA A 127 10.08 -0.14 13.26
CA ALA A 127 9.67 -0.84 12.04
C ALA A 127 10.70 -1.92 11.65
N GLN A 128 11.99 -1.59 11.70
CA GLN A 128 13.06 -2.54 11.41
C GLN A 128 13.07 -3.73 12.37
N SER A 129 12.85 -3.48 13.67
CA SER A 129 12.88 -4.54 14.69
C SER A 129 11.80 -5.60 14.46
N THR A 130 10.70 -5.28 13.78
CA THR A 130 9.65 -6.27 13.50
C THR A 130 10.10 -7.33 12.50
N TYR A 131 11.08 -7.05 11.66
CA TYR A 131 11.67 -8.01 10.73
C TYR A 131 12.82 -8.82 11.35
N GLN A 132 13.26 -8.43 12.55
CA GLN A 132 14.32 -9.08 13.33
C GLN A 132 13.76 -9.84 14.54
N TYR A 133 12.50 -10.27 14.44
CA TYR A 133 11.83 -11.00 15.52
C TYR A 133 12.36 -12.42 15.62
N ASP A 134 12.75 -12.83 16.84
CA ASP A 134 13.32 -14.16 17.11
C ASP A 134 12.29 -15.31 17.11
N GLY A 135 10.98 -14.99 17.11
CA GLY A 135 9.90 -15.97 17.07
C GLY A 135 9.56 -16.45 15.66
N PRO A 136 8.73 -17.49 15.53
CA PRO A 136 8.35 -18.02 14.23
C PRO A 136 7.51 -17.02 13.45
N MET A 137 7.87 -16.79 12.17
CA MET A 137 7.24 -15.81 11.31
C MET A 137 7.13 -16.33 9.88
N ILE A 138 5.96 -16.20 9.28
CA ILE A 138 5.67 -16.51 7.89
C ILE A 138 5.57 -15.22 7.11
N GLY A 139 6.54 -14.95 6.23
CA GLY A 139 6.55 -13.76 5.38
C GLY A 139 5.69 -13.95 4.13
N VAL A 140 4.75 -13.04 3.87
CA VAL A 140 3.97 -13.01 2.64
C VAL A 140 4.28 -11.71 1.91
N PHE A 141 4.98 -11.81 0.79
CA PHE A 141 5.51 -10.65 0.06
C PHE A 141 4.65 -10.37 -1.18
N ASN A 142 4.27 -9.13 -1.39
CA ASN A 142 3.46 -8.73 -2.53
C ASN A 142 4.28 -8.40 -3.79
N THR A 143 5.53 -8.81 -3.86
CA THR A 143 6.36 -8.88 -5.06
C THR A 143 7.68 -9.60 -4.79
N ARG A 144 8.23 -10.24 -5.81
CA ARG A 144 9.54 -10.88 -5.75
C ARG A 144 10.66 -9.88 -5.47
N PHE A 145 10.60 -8.68 -6.03
CA PHE A 145 11.59 -7.63 -5.74
C PHE A 145 11.70 -7.34 -4.24
N LEU A 146 10.57 -7.25 -3.57
CA LEU A 146 10.53 -6.99 -2.14
C LEU A 146 11.10 -8.17 -1.35
N HIS A 147 10.69 -9.40 -1.67
CA HIS A 147 11.24 -10.61 -1.05
C HIS A 147 12.76 -10.67 -1.19
N ASP A 148 13.28 -10.52 -2.42
CA ASP A 148 14.72 -10.63 -2.69
C ASP A 148 15.52 -9.52 -1.98
N TYR A 149 14.94 -8.32 -1.86
CA TYR A 149 15.52 -7.26 -1.06
C TYR A 149 15.63 -7.64 0.43
N PHE A 150 14.57 -8.23 1.00
CA PHE A 150 14.59 -8.68 2.39
C PHE A 150 15.64 -9.77 2.63
N CYS A 151 15.78 -10.72 1.73
CA CYS A 151 16.87 -11.71 1.76
C CYS A 151 18.26 -11.04 1.70
N GLN A 152 18.45 -10.04 0.83
CA GLN A 152 19.72 -9.28 0.73
C GLN A 152 20.03 -8.48 2.01
N GLN A 153 19.00 -8.05 2.75
CA GLN A 153 19.18 -7.37 4.04
C GLN A 153 19.42 -8.34 5.21
N GLY A 154 19.37 -9.66 4.98
CA GLY A 154 19.57 -10.66 5.98
C GLY A 154 18.39 -10.86 6.94
N TYR A 155 17.17 -10.46 6.54
CA TYR A 155 15.97 -10.78 7.29
C TYR A 155 15.58 -12.24 7.07
N ASP A 156 15.26 -12.95 8.14
CA ASP A 156 14.94 -14.37 8.12
C ASP A 156 13.47 -14.60 8.50
N PHE A 157 12.81 -15.52 7.78
CA PHE A 157 11.45 -15.94 8.01
C PHE A 157 11.40 -17.47 8.03
N SER A 158 10.65 -18.06 8.97
CA SER A 158 10.50 -19.50 9.08
C SER A 158 9.99 -20.16 7.78
N SER A 159 9.16 -19.41 7.03
CA SER A 159 8.77 -19.72 5.67
C SER A 159 8.30 -18.44 4.97
N HIS A 160 8.25 -18.47 3.64
CA HIS A 160 7.82 -17.31 2.88
C HIS A 160 6.95 -17.68 1.67
N TYR A 161 6.07 -16.77 1.28
CA TYR A 161 5.22 -16.84 0.10
C TYR A 161 5.31 -15.53 -0.67
N ILE A 162 5.19 -15.60 -1.98
CA ILE A 162 5.31 -14.44 -2.87
C ILE A 162 4.11 -14.43 -3.81
N PHE A 163 3.50 -13.27 -3.98
CA PHE A 163 2.55 -13.00 -5.05
C PHE A 163 2.93 -11.70 -5.75
N GLU A 164 2.49 -11.49 -6.97
CA GLU A 164 2.78 -10.25 -7.70
C GLU A 164 1.61 -9.28 -7.63
N PRO A 165 1.88 -7.96 -7.67
CA PRO A 165 0.85 -6.94 -7.68
C PRO A 165 -0.13 -7.15 -8.83
N GLN A 166 -1.41 -7.13 -8.53
CA GLN A 166 -2.46 -7.21 -9.53
C GLN A 166 -3.12 -5.86 -9.70
N MET A 167 -3.37 -5.48 -10.95
CA MET A 167 -4.13 -4.27 -11.25
C MET A 167 -5.57 -4.42 -10.74
N ASN A 168 -6.13 -3.32 -10.27
CA ASN A 168 -7.54 -3.26 -9.91
C ASN A 168 -8.43 -3.76 -11.08
N SER A 169 -9.36 -4.67 -10.79
CA SER A 169 -10.21 -5.32 -11.80
C SER A 169 -11.04 -4.33 -12.61
N VAL A 170 -11.47 -3.21 -12.01
CA VAL A 170 -12.20 -2.14 -12.70
C VAL A 170 -11.31 -1.46 -13.73
N LEU A 171 -10.08 -1.09 -13.35
CA LEU A 171 -9.10 -0.53 -14.28
C LEU A 171 -8.79 -1.52 -15.43
N TYR A 172 -8.60 -2.80 -15.08
CA TYR A 172 -8.34 -3.84 -16.08
C TYR A 172 -9.48 -4.00 -17.10
N GLY A 173 -10.72 -3.92 -16.64
CA GLY A 173 -11.91 -3.98 -17.51
C GLY A 173 -11.98 -2.81 -18.49
N GLN A 174 -11.65 -1.61 -18.05
CA GLN A 174 -11.69 -0.39 -18.87
C GLN A 174 -10.55 -0.30 -19.89
N ARG A 175 -9.43 -1.03 -19.69
CA ARG A 175 -8.32 -1.13 -20.63
C ARG A 175 -8.74 -1.63 -22.04
N ARG A 176 -9.77 -2.47 -22.13
CA ARG A 176 -10.23 -3.03 -23.41
C ARG A 176 -10.69 -1.98 -24.43
N GLN A 177 -11.03 -0.78 -23.98
CA GLN A 177 -11.46 0.34 -24.83
C GLN A 177 -10.28 1.14 -25.45
N LEU A 178 -9.02 0.85 -25.04
CA LEU A 178 -7.84 1.64 -25.41
C LEU A 178 -7.39 1.54 -26.88
N ARG A 179 -7.83 0.54 -27.63
CA ARG A 179 -7.31 0.28 -28.98
C ARG A 179 -7.58 1.38 -30.03
N GLN A 180 -8.34 2.42 -29.68
CA GLN A 180 -8.76 3.48 -30.62
C GLN A 180 -8.43 4.91 -30.17
N LEU A 181 -7.81 5.12 -29.01
CA LEU A 181 -7.59 6.48 -28.49
C LEU A 181 -6.19 6.99 -28.84
N THR A 182 -6.15 8.15 -29.48
CA THR A 182 -4.91 8.89 -29.72
C THR A 182 -4.48 9.60 -28.45
N LYS A 183 -3.25 9.34 -28.00
CA LYS A 183 -2.65 10.02 -26.85
C LYS A 183 -2.53 11.52 -27.12
N GLN A 184 -2.86 12.32 -26.13
CA GLN A 184 -2.76 13.78 -26.15
C GLN A 184 -1.42 14.24 -25.58
N ARG A 185 -1.03 15.48 -25.85
CA ARG A 185 0.13 16.12 -25.19
C ARG A 185 -0.15 16.40 -23.72
N THR A 186 -0.35 15.34 -22.97
CA THR A 186 -0.63 15.35 -21.53
C THR A 186 0.45 14.57 -20.80
N LEU A 187 1.08 15.23 -19.83
CA LEU A 187 2.05 14.66 -18.91
C LEU A 187 1.39 14.56 -17.54
N ILE A 188 1.41 13.37 -16.96
CA ILE A 188 0.90 13.14 -15.62
C ILE A 188 2.04 12.81 -14.64
N LEU A 189 1.94 13.35 -13.44
CA LEU A 189 2.87 13.12 -12.35
C LEU A 189 2.12 12.42 -11.22
N TYR A 190 2.67 11.34 -10.67
CA TYR A 190 2.14 10.79 -9.43
C TYR A 190 2.72 11.59 -8.26
N GLY A 191 1.96 12.60 -7.81
CA GLY A 191 2.38 13.59 -6.82
C GLY A 191 1.72 13.38 -5.47
N ARG A 192 2.52 13.08 -4.46
CA ARG A 192 2.07 12.94 -3.07
C ARG A 192 3.05 13.65 -2.13
N PRO A 193 2.83 14.95 -1.84
CA PRO A 193 3.70 15.72 -0.94
C PRO A 193 3.87 15.09 0.44
N GLY A 194 2.80 14.46 0.96
CA GLY A 194 2.82 13.77 2.25
C GLY A 194 3.58 12.43 2.26
N VAL A 195 4.12 11.98 1.11
CA VAL A 195 4.83 10.71 0.97
C VAL A 195 6.20 10.94 0.32
N PRO A 196 7.25 11.27 1.09
CA PRO A 196 8.57 11.66 0.57
C PRO A 196 9.19 10.64 -0.40
N ARG A 197 8.95 9.34 -0.19
CA ARG A 197 9.49 8.29 -1.07
C ARG A 197 8.93 8.31 -2.49
N ASN A 198 7.87 9.07 -2.78
CA ASN A 198 7.39 9.30 -4.15
C ASN A 198 8.19 10.38 -4.90
N GLY A 199 9.12 11.06 -4.25
CA GLY A 199 10.07 11.96 -4.89
C GLY A 199 9.44 13.12 -5.67
N LEU A 200 8.30 13.67 -5.21
CA LEU A 200 7.61 14.74 -5.91
C LEU A 200 8.50 15.94 -6.21
N GLU A 201 9.38 16.32 -5.28
CA GLU A 201 10.30 17.45 -5.47
C GLU A 201 11.22 17.20 -6.65
N LEU A 202 11.80 15.99 -6.77
CA LEU A 202 12.67 15.63 -7.89
C LEU A 202 11.91 15.62 -9.21
N VAL A 203 10.69 15.10 -9.22
CA VAL A 203 9.82 15.14 -10.40
C VAL A 203 9.53 16.59 -10.82
N CYS A 204 9.19 17.46 -9.87
CA CYS A 204 8.95 18.88 -10.13
C CYS A 204 10.22 19.59 -10.66
N GLN A 205 11.40 19.26 -10.15
CA GLN A 205 12.67 19.80 -10.67
C GLN A 205 12.92 19.34 -12.11
N ALA A 206 12.70 18.08 -12.43
CA ALA A 206 12.87 17.53 -13.77
C ALA A 206 11.93 18.23 -14.78
N VAL A 207 10.65 18.37 -14.42
CA VAL A 207 9.65 19.03 -15.27
C VAL A 207 9.95 20.53 -15.42
N ARG A 208 10.41 21.18 -14.35
CA ARG A 208 10.86 22.59 -14.42
C ARG A 208 12.04 22.73 -15.36
N HIS A 209 13.04 21.87 -15.28
CA HIS A 209 14.17 21.89 -16.18
C HIS A 209 13.73 21.72 -17.64
N TRP A 210 12.94 20.68 -17.93
CA TRP A 210 12.40 20.46 -19.26
C TRP A 210 11.63 21.66 -19.81
N SER A 211 10.75 22.26 -19.00
CA SER A 211 9.98 23.45 -19.43
C SER A 211 10.85 24.68 -19.70
N GLY A 212 12.05 24.72 -19.15
CA GLY A 212 13.03 25.80 -19.38
C GLY A 212 13.81 25.66 -20.69
N ILE A 213 14.08 24.43 -21.11
CA ILE A 213 14.92 24.14 -22.28
C ILE A 213 14.12 23.81 -23.56
N ASP A 214 12.87 23.37 -23.43
CA ASP A 214 12.01 22.99 -24.55
C ASP A 214 10.86 23.99 -24.74
N PRO A 215 10.89 24.84 -25.78
CA PRO A 215 9.79 25.77 -26.05
C PRO A 215 8.45 25.07 -26.34
N GLN A 216 8.46 23.80 -26.73
CA GLN A 216 7.25 23.03 -26.99
C GLN A 216 6.55 22.58 -25.70
N ALA A 217 7.21 22.69 -24.56
CA ALA A 217 6.62 22.33 -23.25
C ALA A 217 5.31 23.11 -22.98
N ARG A 218 5.18 24.35 -23.47
CA ARG A 218 3.95 25.17 -23.36
C ARG A 218 2.72 24.55 -24.01
N ASN A 219 2.90 23.60 -24.93
CA ASN A 219 1.82 22.91 -25.63
C ASN A 219 1.37 21.64 -24.90
N TRP A 220 1.89 21.38 -23.71
CA TRP A 220 1.58 20.22 -22.88
C TRP A 220 0.69 20.62 -21.71
N ALA A 221 -0.36 19.85 -21.46
CA ALA A 221 -1.07 19.86 -20.20
C ALA A 221 -0.28 19.02 -19.18
N ILE A 222 0.00 19.59 -17.99
CA ILE A 222 0.80 18.92 -16.97
C ILE A 222 -0.03 18.80 -15.70
N TYR A 223 -0.35 17.59 -15.30
CA TYR A 223 -1.20 17.30 -14.15
C TYR A 223 -0.47 16.51 -13.08
N SER A 224 -0.66 16.88 -11.81
CA SER A 224 -0.27 16.10 -10.65
C SER A 224 -1.49 15.41 -10.06
N ILE A 225 -1.41 14.09 -9.88
CA ILE A 225 -2.47 13.23 -9.35
C ILE A 225 -1.98 12.48 -8.11
N GLY A 226 -2.88 12.15 -7.19
CA GLY A 226 -2.58 11.38 -5.98
C GLY A 226 -2.95 12.11 -4.69
N GLU A 227 -2.31 13.25 -4.38
CA GLU A 227 -2.63 14.08 -3.23
C GLU A 227 -2.79 15.55 -3.64
N LYS A 228 -3.74 16.25 -3.05
CA LYS A 228 -4.00 17.66 -3.39
C LYS A 228 -2.89 18.56 -2.84
N HIS A 229 -2.38 19.43 -3.70
CA HIS A 229 -1.43 20.48 -3.35
C HIS A 229 -1.69 21.73 -4.21
N GLY A 230 -0.99 22.82 -3.96
CA GLY A 230 -1.08 24.01 -4.79
C GLY A 230 -0.51 23.79 -6.20
N ASP A 231 -1.03 24.51 -7.20
CA ASP A 231 -0.45 24.53 -8.55
C ASP A 231 1.00 25.06 -8.51
N ILE A 232 1.88 24.50 -9.34
CA ILE A 232 3.31 24.85 -9.36
C ILE A 232 3.62 25.53 -10.70
N ASN A 233 4.00 26.81 -10.63
CA ASN A 233 4.44 27.54 -11.80
C ASN A 233 5.83 27.06 -12.26
N LEU A 234 5.97 26.91 -13.58
CA LEU A 234 7.17 26.47 -14.26
C LEU A 234 7.69 27.58 -15.18
N HIS A 235 8.65 27.25 -16.07
CA HIS A 235 9.12 28.18 -17.09
C HIS A 235 8.17 28.27 -18.29
N ASN A 236 8.34 29.29 -19.12
CA ASN A 236 7.62 29.49 -20.38
C ASN A 236 6.08 29.49 -20.26
N GLY A 237 5.55 29.94 -19.12
CA GLY A 237 4.11 29.96 -18.84
C GLY A 237 3.47 28.59 -18.57
N CYS A 238 4.30 27.54 -18.45
CA CYS A 238 3.83 26.23 -18.05
C CYS A 238 3.47 26.18 -16.57
N LYS A 239 2.59 25.28 -16.19
CA LYS A 239 2.29 24.99 -14.79
C LYS A 239 1.95 23.51 -14.58
N ILE A 240 2.24 23.00 -13.42
CA ILE A 240 1.72 21.72 -12.94
C ILE A 240 0.40 22.03 -12.22
N THR A 241 -0.70 21.50 -12.73
CA THR A 241 -2.02 21.62 -12.08
C THR A 241 -2.27 20.40 -11.19
N SER A 242 -2.53 20.64 -9.91
CA SER A 242 -2.84 19.56 -8.97
C SER A 242 -4.31 19.17 -9.06
N LEU A 243 -4.59 17.96 -9.50
CA LEU A 243 -5.94 17.39 -9.52
C LEU A 243 -6.29 16.71 -8.18
N GLY A 244 -5.26 16.33 -7.38
CA GLY A 244 -5.46 15.64 -6.12
C GLY A 244 -5.82 14.16 -6.32
N LYS A 245 -6.57 13.61 -5.36
CA LYS A 245 -7.06 12.23 -5.43
C LYS A 245 -8.24 12.14 -6.37
N LEU A 246 -8.12 11.33 -7.40
CA LEU A 246 -9.14 11.10 -8.41
C LEU A 246 -10.03 9.90 -8.04
N THR A 247 -11.26 9.88 -8.54
CA THR A 247 -12.06 8.65 -8.60
C THR A 247 -11.44 7.67 -9.60
N LEU A 248 -11.85 6.40 -9.60
CA LEU A 248 -11.35 5.41 -10.57
C LEU A 248 -11.65 5.82 -12.01
N ASP A 249 -12.86 6.33 -12.28
CA ASP A 249 -13.24 6.77 -13.61
C ASP A 249 -12.41 7.97 -14.07
N GLN A 250 -12.25 9.00 -13.24
CA GLN A 250 -11.39 10.14 -13.54
C GLN A 250 -9.92 9.74 -13.75
N TYR A 251 -9.45 8.77 -12.98
CA TYR A 251 -8.09 8.23 -13.12
C TYR A 251 -7.93 7.49 -14.44
N THR A 252 -8.91 6.68 -14.80
CA THR A 252 -8.94 5.98 -16.09
C THR A 252 -8.95 6.96 -17.27
N ASP A 253 -9.81 7.98 -17.22
CA ASP A 253 -9.92 8.99 -18.28
C ASP A 253 -8.59 9.70 -18.53
N ILE A 254 -7.89 10.08 -17.47
CA ILE A 254 -6.60 10.76 -17.62
C ILE A 254 -5.50 9.80 -18.12
N LEU A 255 -5.48 8.52 -17.66
CA LEU A 255 -4.56 7.51 -18.16
C LEU A 255 -4.75 7.22 -19.64
N GLN A 256 -5.99 7.19 -20.11
CA GLN A 256 -6.32 6.99 -21.52
C GLN A 256 -5.75 8.11 -22.41
N GLN A 257 -5.78 9.35 -21.94
CA GLN A 257 -5.37 10.52 -22.68
C GLN A 257 -3.87 10.82 -22.58
N ALA A 258 -3.24 10.55 -21.44
CA ALA A 258 -1.86 10.94 -21.18
C ALA A 258 -0.87 10.21 -22.10
N ALA A 259 0.06 10.97 -22.69
CA ALA A 259 1.16 10.42 -23.46
C ALA A 259 2.34 10.00 -22.58
N ILE A 260 2.66 10.78 -21.54
CA ILE A 260 3.81 10.58 -20.68
C ILE A 260 3.35 10.56 -19.22
N GLY A 261 3.95 9.65 -18.41
CA GLY A 261 3.74 9.54 -16.99
C GLY A 261 5.06 9.51 -16.22
N LEU A 262 5.13 10.26 -15.13
CA LEU A 262 6.26 10.25 -14.20
C LEU A 262 5.78 9.74 -12.84
N SER A 263 6.33 8.62 -12.39
CA SER A 263 6.00 8.04 -11.10
C SER A 263 7.24 7.43 -10.46
N LEU A 264 7.79 8.11 -9.47
CA LEU A 264 8.94 7.63 -8.73
C LEU A 264 8.51 6.90 -7.45
N MET A 265 9.34 5.93 -7.04
CA MET A 265 9.20 5.24 -5.76
C MET A 265 10.57 4.83 -5.24
N PHE A 266 11.03 5.49 -4.18
CA PHE A 266 12.24 5.11 -3.47
C PHE A 266 11.93 3.98 -2.47
N SER A 267 11.72 2.80 -3.03
CA SER A 267 11.40 1.56 -2.34
C SER A 267 11.77 0.38 -3.24
N PRO A 268 12.10 -0.81 -2.69
CA PRO A 268 12.25 -2.03 -3.46
C PRO A 268 10.92 -2.49 -4.11
N HIS A 269 9.78 -2.05 -3.58
CA HIS A 269 8.48 -2.31 -4.20
C HIS A 269 8.30 -1.48 -5.50
N PRO A 270 7.81 -2.06 -6.61
CA PRO A 270 7.70 -1.37 -7.90
C PRO A 270 6.68 -0.21 -7.88
N SER A 271 5.73 -0.20 -6.95
CA SER A 271 4.58 0.70 -6.91
C SER A 271 3.52 0.37 -7.97
N TYR A 272 2.25 0.65 -7.67
CA TYR A 272 1.15 0.41 -8.61
C TYR A 272 1.05 1.47 -9.72
N PRO A 273 1.16 2.79 -9.44
CA PRO A 273 0.93 3.81 -10.45
C PRO A 273 1.79 3.69 -11.72
N PRO A 274 3.09 3.40 -11.68
CA PRO A 274 3.85 3.25 -12.91
C PRO A 274 3.41 2.01 -13.73
N LEU A 275 3.01 0.93 -13.07
CA LEU A 275 2.50 -0.27 -13.74
C LEU A 275 1.14 0.02 -14.39
N GLU A 276 0.24 0.70 -13.68
CA GLU A 276 -1.07 1.12 -14.20
C GLU A 276 -0.92 2.07 -15.39
N MET A 277 -0.03 3.06 -15.30
CA MET A 277 0.29 3.96 -16.42
C MET A 277 0.76 3.19 -17.65
N ALA A 278 1.70 2.26 -17.49
CA ALA A 278 2.23 1.45 -18.58
C ALA A 278 1.14 0.58 -19.22
N GLU A 279 0.28 -0.03 -18.43
CA GLU A 279 -0.84 -0.85 -18.89
C GLU A 279 -1.85 -0.05 -19.74
N PHE A 280 -2.02 1.24 -19.46
CA PHE A 280 -2.83 2.16 -20.27
C PHE A 280 -2.07 2.74 -21.47
N GLY A 281 -0.86 2.26 -21.78
CA GLY A 281 -0.06 2.72 -22.89
C GLY A 281 0.50 4.14 -22.70
N VAL A 282 0.61 4.61 -21.47
CA VAL A 282 1.34 5.83 -21.12
C VAL A 282 2.83 5.52 -21.17
N GLN A 283 3.62 6.34 -21.86
CA GLN A 283 5.08 6.23 -21.80
C GLN A 283 5.55 6.60 -20.41
N THR A 284 5.85 5.58 -19.60
CA THR A 284 6.08 5.75 -18.17
C THR A 284 7.55 5.84 -17.85
N ILE A 285 7.90 6.86 -17.06
CA ILE A 285 9.25 7.08 -16.52
C ILE A 285 9.18 6.82 -15.01
N THR A 286 10.01 5.90 -14.55
CA THR A 286 10.18 5.56 -13.13
C THR A 286 11.66 5.47 -12.78
N ASN A 287 11.98 5.22 -11.51
CA ASN A 287 13.36 5.10 -11.05
C ASN A 287 13.75 3.66 -10.70
N THR A 288 15.01 3.35 -10.82
CA THR A 288 15.62 2.21 -10.15
C THR A 288 15.81 2.49 -8.67
N PHE A 289 15.74 1.46 -7.83
CA PHE A 289 16.03 1.56 -6.40
C PHE A 289 16.42 0.20 -5.85
N ALA A 290 17.59 0.11 -5.22
CA ALA A 290 18.15 -1.16 -4.74
C ALA A 290 18.13 -2.24 -5.85
N ASN A 291 17.46 -3.37 -5.61
CA ASN A 291 17.30 -4.44 -6.59
C ASN A 291 16.15 -4.22 -7.59
N LYS A 292 15.36 -3.16 -7.41
CA LYS A 292 14.28 -2.82 -8.34
C LYS A 292 14.85 -2.22 -9.62
N ASN A 293 14.74 -2.96 -10.72
CA ASN A 293 15.09 -2.53 -12.06
C ASN A 293 13.96 -2.95 -13.01
N LEU A 294 13.07 -1.99 -13.34
CA LEU A 294 11.85 -2.17 -14.14
C LEU A 294 12.09 -1.79 -15.59
#